data_36a7c75bc2ccc016c9c0928fc9356f3d
#
_entry.id   36a7c75bc2ccc016c9c0928fc9356f3d
#
_cell.length_a   1.000
_cell.length_b   1.000
_cell.length_c   1.000
_cell.angle_alpha   90.00
_cell.angle_beta   90.00
_cell.angle_gamma   90.00
#
_symmetry.space_group_name_H-M   'P 1'
#
loop_
_entity.id
_entity.type
_entity.pdbx_description
1 polymer ?
#
loop_
_entity_poly.entity_id
_entity_poly.type
_entity_poly.pdbx_seq_one_letter_code
_entity_poly.pdbx_strand_id
1 'polypeptide(L)'
;GGKASFTAPSSDGQAAVIAMAHERARVAPRSISYVETHGTGTPVGDPIEIEGLTRAFRRGTEENGFCRIGSVKSNVGHLVIAAGATGLIKTALSLAERRIPATLHFSAPNPSIAFSTSPFVVNSELTQWPDDGRPRRAGVSSFGVGGTNAHVVLEEAPARPESEPASGPQLLVLSARTPTALARAAERLAEHLDSQPHVNLADVAWTLAVGRKSFPHRLAIVADQPTDAVTQLRSPEVAAMAARSRPARPSDVVFLFPGQGATYPGMGRSLYGSEPEFRIALDECAASLGKTVDFDLHECMFSDVPEAMMPTAIMQPATFALEYALARMWISQGVTPAAMIGHSVGEFVAATLAGVFSLAAAMGLIAKRGALMQAQPPGTMLSVRMSLAELAPRLPSGLSLAAENAPGTTAEPGWGGGGVGVVEGAGRGLCEGGVSVATREAASRGLSADGTRFSILK
;
A
#
# COMPACT_ATOMS: atom_id res chain seq x y z
N GLY A 1 39.66 -32.67 3.32
CA GLY A 1 39.48 -34.02 3.73
C GLY A 1 39.83 -35.00 2.63
N GLY A 2 40.12 -36.22 2.98
CA GLY A 2 40.69 -37.35 2.26
C GLY A 2 40.14 -37.70 0.86
N LYS A 3 40.43 -36.83 -0.13
CA LYS A 3 40.17 -37.13 -1.54
C LYS A 3 41.31 -37.86 -2.18
N ALA A 4 41.04 -38.82 -3.06
CA ALA A 4 42.06 -39.51 -3.83
C ALA A 4 42.80 -38.60 -4.81
N SER A 5 42.16 -37.50 -5.30
CA SER A 5 42.76 -36.46 -6.13
C SER A 5 41.95 -35.18 -6.06
N PHE A 6 42.45 -34.06 -6.62
CA PHE A 6 41.75 -32.79 -6.69
C PHE A 6 40.41 -32.89 -7.41
N THR A 7 40.31 -33.68 -8.46
CA THR A 7 39.13 -33.85 -9.30
C THR A 7 38.22 -34.99 -8.82
N ALA A 8 38.65 -35.86 -7.90
CA ALA A 8 37.85 -36.98 -7.42
C ALA A 8 36.68 -36.49 -6.54
N PRO A 9 35.45 -36.99 -6.75
CA PRO A 9 34.35 -36.76 -5.82
C PRO A 9 34.62 -37.46 -4.49
N SER A 10 33.96 -37.02 -3.41
CA SER A 10 34.09 -37.59 -2.06
C SER A 10 32.70 -37.84 -1.47
N SER A 11 32.37 -39.11 -1.22
CA SER A 11 31.11 -39.47 -0.55
C SER A 11 31.03 -38.86 0.85
N ASP A 12 32.12 -38.76 1.58
CA ASP A 12 32.15 -38.08 2.90
C ASP A 12 31.81 -36.60 2.82
N GLY A 13 32.39 -35.88 1.85
CA GLY A 13 32.12 -34.46 1.67
C GLY A 13 30.70 -34.20 1.21
N GLN A 14 30.15 -35.04 0.36
CA GLN A 14 28.76 -34.97 -0.08
C GLN A 14 27.78 -35.32 1.06
N ALA A 15 28.05 -36.42 1.80
CA ALA A 15 27.25 -36.79 2.96
C ALA A 15 27.22 -35.68 4.03
N ALA A 16 28.34 -35.05 4.28
CA ALA A 16 28.42 -33.96 5.25
C ALA A 16 27.55 -32.75 4.86
N VAL A 17 27.62 -32.26 3.61
CA VAL A 17 26.85 -31.11 3.17
C VAL A 17 25.36 -31.39 3.14
N ILE A 18 24.95 -32.62 2.74
CA ILE A 18 23.56 -33.04 2.73
C ILE A 18 23.00 -33.11 4.16
N ALA A 19 23.74 -33.74 5.08
CA ALA A 19 23.34 -33.81 6.48
C ALA A 19 23.22 -32.41 7.12
N MET A 20 24.17 -31.51 6.85
CA MET A 20 24.10 -30.12 7.29
C MET A 20 22.87 -29.38 6.74
N ALA A 21 22.47 -29.65 5.50
CA ALA A 21 21.28 -29.05 4.91
C ALA A 21 20.01 -29.54 5.60
N HIS A 22 19.89 -30.85 5.87
CA HIS A 22 18.77 -31.41 6.63
C HIS A 22 18.67 -30.82 8.05
N GLU A 23 19.80 -30.71 8.73
CA GLU A 23 19.88 -30.15 10.08
C GLU A 23 19.48 -28.69 10.13
N ARG A 24 20.01 -27.88 9.18
CA ARG A 24 19.65 -26.44 9.08
C ARG A 24 18.20 -26.23 8.70
N ALA A 25 17.64 -27.06 7.82
CA ALA A 25 16.25 -27.05 7.45
C ALA A 25 15.32 -27.59 8.58
N ARG A 26 15.88 -28.23 9.61
CA ARG A 26 15.16 -28.91 10.69
C ARG A 26 14.17 -29.94 10.16
N VAL A 27 14.58 -30.70 9.15
CA VAL A 27 13.76 -31.73 8.53
C VAL A 27 14.35 -33.11 8.77
N ALA A 28 13.47 -34.07 9.05
CA ALA A 28 13.88 -35.47 9.11
C ALA A 28 14.16 -35.97 7.69
N PRO A 29 15.25 -36.72 7.43
CA PRO A 29 15.54 -37.28 6.10
C PRO A 29 14.37 -38.05 5.51
N ARG A 30 13.63 -38.80 6.33
CA ARG A 30 12.45 -39.57 5.90
C ARG A 30 11.33 -38.70 5.31
N SER A 31 11.29 -37.42 5.62
CA SER A 31 10.29 -36.48 5.08
C SER A 31 10.63 -35.95 3.69
N ILE A 32 11.83 -36.23 3.17
CA ILE A 32 12.27 -35.82 1.84
C ILE A 32 11.95 -36.98 0.87
N SER A 33 10.99 -36.77 -0.03
CA SER A 33 10.49 -37.79 -0.93
C SER A 33 11.03 -37.70 -2.36
N TYR A 34 11.80 -36.64 -2.67
CA TYR A 34 12.49 -36.49 -3.94
C TYR A 34 13.88 -35.85 -3.76
N VAL A 35 14.87 -36.28 -4.54
CA VAL A 35 16.16 -35.60 -4.68
C VAL A 35 16.48 -35.42 -6.16
N GLU A 36 16.65 -34.16 -6.54
CA GLU A 36 17.31 -33.78 -7.78
C GLU A 36 18.82 -33.95 -7.58
N THR A 37 19.37 -34.99 -8.15
CA THR A 37 20.77 -35.36 -7.99
C THR A 37 21.69 -34.47 -8.83
N HIS A 38 22.95 -34.37 -8.46
CA HIS A 38 23.98 -33.85 -9.35
C HIS A 38 24.08 -34.70 -10.62
N GLY A 39 23.98 -36.02 -10.50
CA GLY A 39 23.65 -37.02 -11.52
C GLY A 39 24.28 -36.76 -12.89
N THR A 40 25.63 -36.91 -12.98
CA THR A 40 26.37 -36.65 -14.22
C THR A 40 26.42 -37.82 -15.19
N GLY A 41 25.84 -38.95 -14.80
CA GLY A 41 25.81 -40.14 -15.63
C GLY A 41 27.20 -40.84 -15.78
N THR A 42 28.11 -40.60 -14.85
CA THR A 42 29.46 -41.18 -14.93
C THR A 42 29.57 -42.48 -14.14
N PRO A 43 30.33 -43.50 -14.64
CA PRO A 43 30.47 -44.81 -13.97
C PRO A 43 30.95 -44.71 -12.51
N VAL A 44 31.71 -43.70 -12.15
CA VAL A 44 32.28 -43.52 -10.81
C VAL A 44 31.53 -42.47 -10.00
N GLY A 45 31.04 -41.40 -10.64
CA GLY A 45 30.44 -40.27 -9.95
C GLY A 45 29.11 -40.61 -9.32
N ASP A 46 28.23 -41.28 -10.07
CA ASP A 46 26.90 -41.61 -9.60
C ASP A 46 26.90 -42.58 -8.40
N PRO A 47 27.71 -43.65 -8.36
CA PRO A 47 27.86 -44.49 -7.15
C PRO A 47 28.32 -43.71 -5.92
N ILE A 48 29.31 -42.83 -6.06
CA ILE A 48 29.79 -41.98 -4.96
C ILE A 48 28.73 -41.03 -4.46
N GLU A 49 27.91 -40.44 -5.37
CA GLU A 49 26.84 -39.57 -5.00
C GLU A 49 25.72 -40.31 -4.24
N ILE A 50 25.29 -41.45 -4.75
CA ILE A 50 24.24 -42.27 -4.09
C ILE A 50 24.73 -42.82 -2.75
N GLU A 51 26.01 -43.15 -2.61
CA GLU A 51 26.62 -43.51 -1.31
C GLU A 51 26.56 -42.33 -0.35
N GLY A 52 26.98 -41.13 -0.77
CA GLY A 52 26.95 -39.91 0.05
C GLY A 52 25.53 -39.54 0.51
N LEU A 53 24.55 -39.61 -0.42
CA LEU A 53 23.13 -39.43 -0.13
C LEU A 53 22.63 -40.46 0.88
N THR A 54 22.92 -41.74 0.64
CA THR A 54 22.51 -42.86 1.52
C THR A 54 23.03 -42.66 2.94
N ARG A 55 24.30 -42.32 3.10
CA ARG A 55 24.91 -42.08 4.42
C ARG A 55 24.29 -40.90 5.14
N ALA A 56 23.93 -39.81 4.43
CA ALA A 56 23.23 -38.70 5.01
C ALA A 56 21.81 -39.05 5.46
N PHE A 57 21.06 -39.78 4.63
CA PHE A 57 19.69 -40.18 4.95
C PHE A 57 19.62 -41.21 6.07
N ARG A 58 20.59 -42.14 6.16
CA ARG A 58 20.69 -43.15 7.22
C ARG A 58 20.93 -42.57 8.62
N ARG A 59 21.20 -41.27 8.74
CA ARG A 59 21.21 -40.58 10.05
C ARG A 59 19.83 -40.48 10.70
N GLY A 60 18.74 -40.64 9.93
CA GLY A 60 17.38 -40.47 10.45
C GLY A 60 16.36 -41.51 9.98
N THR A 61 16.77 -42.52 9.18
CA THR A 61 15.84 -43.60 8.74
C THR A 61 16.58 -44.80 8.22
N GLU A 62 16.04 -46.01 8.51
CA GLU A 62 16.50 -47.28 7.96
C GLU A 62 15.63 -47.78 6.79
N GLU A 63 14.61 -47.01 6.41
CA GLU A 63 13.65 -47.38 5.37
C GLU A 63 14.29 -47.30 3.98
N ASN A 64 13.92 -48.27 3.08
CA ASN A 64 14.43 -48.34 1.73
C ASN A 64 13.40 -47.87 0.70
N GLY A 65 13.86 -47.38 -0.45
CA GLY A 65 13.06 -47.12 -1.64
C GLY A 65 11.95 -46.10 -1.50
N PHE A 66 11.96 -45.22 -0.48
CA PHE A 66 10.90 -44.26 -0.24
C PHE A 66 11.13 -42.91 -0.93
N CYS A 67 12.37 -42.60 -1.27
CA CYS A 67 12.75 -41.32 -1.85
C CYS A 67 13.08 -41.48 -3.33
N ARG A 68 12.37 -40.76 -4.19
CA ARG A 68 12.64 -40.76 -5.63
C ARG A 68 13.83 -39.90 -5.96
N ILE A 69 14.62 -40.30 -6.95
CA ILE A 69 15.73 -39.52 -7.46
C ILE A 69 15.63 -39.28 -8.96
N GLY A 70 16.17 -38.20 -9.44
CA GLY A 70 16.27 -37.88 -10.85
C GLY A 70 17.31 -36.82 -11.13
N SER A 71 17.58 -36.57 -12.41
CA SER A 71 18.50 -35.50 -12.83
C SER A 71 17.99 -34.78 -14.09
N VAL A 72 17.89 -33.45 -14.02
CA VAL A 72 17.54 -32.58 -15.16
C VAL A 72 18.59 -32.63 -16.27
N LYS A 73 19.78 -33.13 -15.97
CA LYS A 73 20.85 -33.28 -16.97
C LYS A 73 20.50 -34.27 -18.07
N SER A 74 19.58 -35.21 -17.81
CA SER A 74 19.03 -36.07 -18.85
C SER A 74 18.19 -35.30 -19.90
N ASN A 75 17.67 -34.10 -19.56
CA ASN A 75 16.88 -33.27 -20.43
C ASN A 75 17.72 -32.22 -21.18
N VAL A 76 18.65 -31.54 -20.49
CA VAL A 76 19.33 -30.33 -20.99
C VAL A 76 20.86 -30.44 -21.02
N GLY A 77 21.42 -31.60 -20.64
CA GLY A 77 22.85 -31.78 -20.49
C GLY A 77 23.41 -31.10 -19.23
N HIS A 78 24.74 -31.13 -19.09
CA HIS A 78 25.42 -30.54 -17.95
C HIS A 78 25.75 -29.07 -18.20
N LEU A 79 24.99 -28.15 -17.62
CA LEU A 79 25.12 -26.70 -17.81
C LEU A 79 26.24 -26.05 -16.96
N VAL A 80 27.17 -26.84 -16.49
CA VAL A 80 28.36 -26.43 -15.73
C VAL A 80 27.98 -25.49 -14.55
N ILE A 81 28.19 -24.18 -14.69
CA ILE A 81 27.92 -23.20 -13.63
C ILE A 81 26.42 -23.09 -13.32
N ALA A 82 25.56 -23.22 -14.34
CA ALA A 82 24.11 -23.11 -14.18
C ALA A 82 23.43 -24.43 -13.75
N ALA A 83 24.17 -25.54 -13.62
CA ALA A 83 23.59 -26.86 -13.37
C ALA A 83 22.78 -26.93 -12.06
N GLY A 84 23.28 -26.34 -10.98
CA GLY A 84 22.56 -26.29 -9.70
C GLY A 84 21.31 -25.44 -9.76
N ALA A 85 21.36 -24.28 -10.42
CA ALA A 85 20.19 -23.42 -10.60
C ALA A 85 19.09 -24.10 -11.45
N THR A 86 19.48 -24.84 -12.49
CA THR A 86 18.54 -25.59 -13.34
C THR A 86 17.84 -26.71 -12.56
N GLY A 87 18.60 -27.46 -11.73
CA GLY A 87 18.02 -28.47 -10.83
C GLY A 87 17.06 -27.83 -9.80
N LEU A 88 17.43 -26.66 -9.26
CA LEU A 88 16.56 -25.92 -8.34
C LEU A 88 15.25 -25.49 -9.01
N ILE A 89 15.29 -24.96 -10.23
CA ILE A 89 14.11 -24.55 -11.01
C ILE A 89 13.21 -25.75 -11.27
N LYS A 90 13.77 -26.87 -11.77
CA LYS A 90 12.98 -28.09 -12.01
C LYS A 90 12.30 -28.56 -10.72
N THR A 91 13.02 -28.58 -9.62
CA THR A 91 12.47 -29.05 -8.34
C THR A 91 11.38 -28.12 -7.80
N ALA A 92 11.57 -26.80 -7.91
CA ALA A 92 10.56 -25.82 -7.52
C ALA A 92 9.27 -25.97 -8.35
N LEU A 93 9.40 -26.13 -9.67
CA LEU A 93 8.26 -26.41 -10.56
C LEU A 93 7.60 -27.76 -10.24
N SER A 94 8.39 -28.80 -9.93
CA SER A 94 7.85 -30.10 -9.54
C SER A 94 7.03 -30.05 -8.25
N LEU A 95 7.45 -29.23 -7.29
CA LEU A 95 6.67 -28.96 -6.07
C LEU A 95 5.39 -28.17 -6.37
N ALA A 96 5.47 -27.14 -7.20
CA ALA A 96 4.32 -26.33 -7.59
C ALA A 96 3.27 -27.14 -8.35
N GLU A 97 3.72 -27.97 -9.31
CA GLU A 97 2.86 -28.83 -10.14
C GLU A 97 2.47 -30.15 -9.43
N ARG A 98 3.07 -30.43 -8.27
CA ARG A 98 2.87 -31.69 -7.53
C ARG A 98 3.14 -32.93 -8.37
N ARG A 99 4.14 -32.84 -9.25
CA ARG A 99 4.55 -33.92 -10.17
C ARG A 99 6.06 -34.04 -10.21
N ILE A 100 6.55 -35.29 -10.29
CA ILE A 100 7.97 -35.56 -10.43
C ILE A 100 8.21 -36.05 -11.87
N PRO A 101 8.89 -35.26 -12.71
CA PRO A 101 9.21 -35.63 -14.08
C PRO A 101 10.11 -36.88 -14.16
N ALA A 102 9.98 -37.64 -15.24
CA ALA A 102 10.83 -38.77 -15.50
C ALA A 102 12.29 -38.38 -15.68
N THR A 103 13.21 -39.23 -15.22
CA THR A 103 14.60 -39.19 -15.64
C THR A 103 14.69 -39.83 -17.02
N LEU A 104 14.95 -39.03 -18.05
CA LEU A 104 14.99 -39.51 -19.44
C LEU A 104 16.18 -40.46 -19.67
N HIS A 105 16.04 -41.36 -20.64
CA HIS A 105 17.08 -42.28 -21.08
C HIS A 105 17.55 -43.26 -19.99
N PHE A 106 16.79 -43.43 -18.90
CA PHE A 106 17.07 -44.44 -17.89
C PHE A 106 16.52 -45.78 -18.31
N SER A 107 17.39 -46.77 -18.55
CA SER A 107 17.04 -48.12 -18.93
C SER A 107 17.36 -49.15 -17.84
N ALA A 108 18.42 -48.95 -17.09
CA ALA A 108 18.84 -49.83 -16.00
C ALA A 108 19.72 -49.06 -15.01
N PRO A 109 19.69 -49.42 -13.72
CA PRO A 109 20.55 -48.82 -12.71
C PRO A 109 22.02 -49.21 -12.94
N ASN A 110 22.94 -48.32 -12.54
CA ASN A 110 24.35 -48.67 -12.50
C ASN A 110 24.57 -49.84 -11.55
N PRO A 111 25.21 -50.96 -12.00
CA PRO A 111 25.37 -52.17 -11.19
C PRO A 111 26.24 -51.97 -9.92
N SER A 112 27.03 -50.89 -9.87
CA SER A 112 27.79 -50.50 -8.68
C SER A 112 26.94 -49.83 -7.60
N ILE A 113 25.65 -49.58 -7.83
CA ILE A 113 24.75 -48.93 -6.88
C ILE A 113 23.77 -49.97 -6.30
N ALA A 114 23.82 -50.19 -5.00
CA ALA A 114 22.93 -51.09 -4.30
C ALA A 114 21.58 -50.40 -3.98
N PHE A 115 20.75 -50.11 -4.99
CA PHE A 115 19.46 -49.44 -4.79
C PHE A 115 18.49 -50.19 -3.85
N SER A 116 18.52 -51.54 -3.87
CA SER A 116 17.66 -52.38 -3.03
C SER A 116 17.86 -52.17 -1.51
N THR A 117 19.01 -51.72 -1.10
CA THR A 117 19.35 -51.44 0.30
C THR A 117 19.50 -49.93 0.58
N SER A 118 19.18 -49.10 -0.40
CA SER A 118 19.25 -47.62 -0.26
C SER A 118 17.86 -47.01 -0.02
N PRO A 119 17.80 -45.77 0.51
CA PRO A 119 16.56 -45.01 0.61
C PRO A 119 15.90 -44.70 -0.76
N PHE A 120 16.62 -44.88 -1.86
CA PHE A 120 16.33 -44.26 -3.14
C PHE A 120 15.78 -45.24 -4.19
N VAL A 121 14.95 -44.67 -5.08
CA VAL A 121 14.48 -45.30 -6.32
C VAL A 121 14.53 -44.29 -7.46
N VAL A 122 15.04 -44.69 -8.63
CA VAL A 122 15.08 -43.81 -9.80
C VAL A 122 13.67 -43.54 -10.30
N ASN A 123 13.32 -42.26 -10.49
CA ASN A 123 12.03 -41.90 -11.06
C ASN A 123 12.10 -42.00 -12.60
N SER A 124 11.67 -43.09 -13.17
CA SER A 124 11.78 -43.40 -14.60
C SER A 124 10.53 -42.99 -15.40
N GLU A 125 9.46 -42.57 -14.74
CA GLU A 125 8.20 -42.14 -15.37
C GLU A 125 7.66 -40.89 -14.71
N LEU A 126 6.75 -40.18 -15.40
CA LEU A 126 6.06 -39.03 -14.79
C LEU A 126 5.20 -39.52 -13.63
N THR A 127 5.55 -39.10 -12.42
CA THR A 127 4.89 -39.60 -11.21
C THR A 127 4.11 -38.42 -10.56
N GLN A 128 2.85 -38.67 -10.22
CA GLN A 128 2.12 -37.77 -9.34
C GLN A 128 2.80 -37.76 -7.97
N TRP A 129 3.14 -36.62 -7.45
CA TRP A 129 3.78 -36.51 -6.13
C TRP A 129 2.75 -36.81 -5.04
N PRO A 130 2.92 -37.89 -4.26
CA PRO A 130 1.91 -38.32 -3.30
C PRO A 130 1.59 -37.23 -2.27
N ASP A 131 0.36 -37.22 -1.83
CA ASP A 131 -0.10 -36.43 -0.68
C ASP A 131 -0.26 -37.41 0.50
N ASP A 132 0.62 -37.28 1.48
CA ASP A 132 0.59 -38.08 2.72
C ASP A 132 0.22 -37.22 3.96
N GLY A 133 -0.38 -36.03 3.73
CA GLY A 133 -0.78 -35.10 4.76
C GLY A 133 0.38 -34.27 5.35
N ARG A 134 1.59 -34.42 4.80
CA ARG A 134 2.78 -33.64 5.17
C ARG A 134 3.22 -32.79 3.99
N PRO A 135 3.86 -31.62 4.23
CA PRO A 135 4.42 -30.84 3.14
C PRO A 135 5.41 -31.66 2.30
N ARG A 136 5.26 -31.60 0.98
CA ARG A 136 6.19 -32.25 0.04
C ARG A 136 7.56 -31.61 0.16
N ARG A 137 8.62 -32.42 0.29
CA ARG A 137 10.00 -31.95 0.43
C ARG A 137 10.92 -32.62 -0.58
N ALA A 138 11.85 -31.80 -1.08
CA ALA A 138 12.88 -32.26 -1.99
C ALA A 138 14.27 -31.78 -1.59
N GLY A 139 15.28 -32.56 -1.93
CA GLY A 139 16.67 -32.15 -1.92
C GLY A 139 17.17 -31.80 -3.32
N VAL A 140 18.08 -30.86 -3.45
CA VAL A 140 18.82 -30.55 -4.69
C VAL A 140 20.31 -30.56 -4.42
N SER A 141 21.03 -31.41 -5.16
CA SER A 141 22.48 -31.55 -5.06
C SER A 141 23.19 -30.90 -6.22
N SER A 142 24.24 -30.13 -5.92
CA SER A 142 25.14 -29.58 -6.91
C SER A 142 26.60 -29.65 -6.40
N PHE A 143 27.40 -30.46 -7.08
CA PHE A 143 28.78 -30.77 -6.64
C PHE A 143 29.80 -30.28 -7.67
N GLY A 144 30.63 -29.36 -7.25
CA GLY A 144 31.66 -28.79 -8.11
C GLY A 144 32.96 -29.57 -8.06
N VAL A 145 33.71 -29.53 -9.16
CA VAL A 145 35.11 -29.98 -9.20
C VAL A 145 35.95 -29.20 -8.19
N GLY A 146 36.82 -29.88 -7.47
CA GLY A 146 37.63 -29.24 -6.42
C GLY A 146 37.03 -29.34 -5.02
N GLY A 147 35.75 -29.76 -4.87
CA GLY A 147 35.14 -30.06 -3.58
C GLY A 147 34.22 -28.98 -3.02
N THR A 148 33.81 -28.04 -3.83
CA THR A 148 32.71 -27.15 -3.50
C THR A 148 31.40 -27.92 -3.69
N ASN A 149 30.74 -28.29 -2.60
CA ASN A 149 29.53 -29.05 -2.61
C ASN A 149 28.40 -28.16 -2.04
N ALA A 150 27.23 -28.22 -2.68
CA ALA A 150 26.01 -27.58 -2.20
C ALA A 150 24.86 -28.59 -2.19
N HIS A 151 24.04 -28.51 -1.17
CA HIS A 151 22.75 -29.20 -1.09
C HIS A 151 21.75 -28.25 -0.45
N VAL A 152 20.55 -28.19 -1.02
CA VAL A 152 19.45 -27.38 -0.49
C VAL A 152 18.22 -28.26 -0.32
N VAL A 153 17.41 -27.94 0.70
CA VAL A 153 16.11 -28.54 0.94
C VAL A 153 15.05 -27.54 0.53
N LEU A 154 14.09 -28.00 -0.27
CA LEU A 154 12.89 -27.25 -0.66
C LEU A 154 11.69 -27.91 -0.02
N GLU A 155 10.73 -27.09 0.34
CA GLU A 155 9.44 -27.53 0.86
C GLU A 155 8.32 -26.92 0.03
N GLU A 156 7.23 -27.65 -0.14
CA GLU A 156 6.00 -27.15 -0.74
C GLU A 156 5.54 -25.88 -0.02
N ALA A 157 5.08 -24.88 -0.77
CA ALA A 157 4.54 -23.68 -0.18
C ALA A 157 3.33 -24.01 0.71
N PRO A 158 3.21 -23.40 1.89
CA PRO A 158 2.03 -23.60 2.73
C PRO A 158 0.77 -23.16 1.98
N ALA A 159 -0.33 -23.86 2.23
CA ALA A 159 -1.63 -23.44 1.72
C ALA A 159 -1.93 -22.02 2.23
N ARG A 160 -2.26 -21.13 1.31
CA ARG A 160 -2.71 -19.78 1.68
C ARG A 160 -4.19 -19.86 2.01
N PRO A 161 -4.64 -19.29 3.14
CA PRO A 161 -6.06 -19.08 3.34
C PRO A 161 -6.59 -18.19 2.22
N GLU A 162 -7.82 -18.44 1.80
CA GLU A 162 -8.51 -17.54 0.88
C GLU A 162 -8.66 -16.18 1.58
N SER A 163 -8.34 -15.12 0.86
CA SER A 163 -8.52 -13.76 1.34
C SER A 163 -10.01 -13.41 1.35
N GLU A 164 -10.44 -12.62 2.31
CA GLU A 164 -11.80 -12.07 2.29
C GLU A 164 -12.00 -11.22 1.02
N PRO A 165 -13.20 -11.24 0.44
CA PRO A 165 -13.49 -10.41 -0.72
C PRO A 165 -13.17 -8.93 -0.46
N ALA A 166 -12.64 -8.25 -1.45
CA ALA A 166 -12.40 -6.82 -1.36
C ALA A 166 -13.69 -6.06 -1.06
N SER A 167 -13.68 -5.22 -0.04
CA SER A 167 -14.78 -4.34 0.29
C SER A 167 -14.45 -2.91 -0.12
N GLY A 168 -15.22 -2.35 -1.06
CA GLY A 168 -15.05 -0.98 -1.53
C GLY A 168 -13.79 -0.71 -2.37
N PRO A 169 -13.51 0.56 -2.67
CA PRO A 169 -12.44 0.98 -3.55
C PRO A 169 -11.05 0.59 -3.04
N GLN A 170 -10.20 0.11 -3.92
CA GLN A 170 -8.83 -0.28 -3.63
C GLN A 170 -7.82 0.68 -4.27
N LEU A 171 -6.82 1.09 -3.51
CA LEU A 171 -5.74 1.95 -3.99
C LEU A 171 -4.61 1.11 -4.58
N LEU A 172 -4.41 1.18 -5.88
CA LEU A 172 -3.33 0.50 -6.58
C LEU A 172 -2.17 1.47 -6.82
N VAL A 173 -1.03 1.19 -6.21
CA VAL A 173 0.17 2.04 -6.28
C VAL A 173 1.25 1.40 -7.14
N LEU A 174 1.79 2.15 -8.08
CA LEU A 174 2.88 1.74 -8.94
C LEU A 174 4.07 2.70 -8.82
N SER A 175 5.26 2.17 -8.93
CA SER A 175 6.46 3.02 -9.01
C SER A 175 7.54 2.41 -9.87
N ALA A 176 8.37 3.27 -10.48
CA ALA A 176 9.49 2.84 -11.32
C ALA A 176 10.64 3.85 -11.29
N ARG A 177 11.78 3.46 -11.87
CA ARG A 177 12.97 4.32 -11.97
C ARG A 177 12.85 5.39 -13.06
N THR A 178 12.00 5.15 -14.07
CA THR A 178 11.78 6.06 -15.21
C THR A 178 10.30 6.11 -15.57
N PRO A 179 9.83 7.19 -16.22
CA PRO A 179 8.45 7.27 -16.72
C PRO A 179 8.08 6.12 -17.66
N THR A 180 8.99 5.73 -18.57
CA THR A 180 8.78 4.61 -19.50
C THR A 180 8.61 3.28 -18.76
N ALA A 181 9.42 3.04 -17.74
CA ALA A 181 9.28 1.82 -16.93
C ALA A 181 7.98 1.84 -16.11
N LEU A 182 7.50 3.02 -15.66
CA LEU A 182 6.24 3.17 -14.97
C LEU A 182 5.04 2.85 -15.89
N ALA A 183 5.04 3.38 -17.12
CA ALA A 183 4.03 3.06 -18.12
C ALA A 183 3.98 1.56 -18.44
N ARG A 184 5.15 0.93 -18.60
CA ARG A 184 5.23 -0.54 -18.80
C ARG A 184 4.76 -1.34 -17.59
N ALA A 185 4.97 -0.83 -16.37
CA ALA A 185 4.46 -1.48 -15.17
C ALA A 185 2.93 -1.39 -15.10
N ALA A 186 2.34 -0.26 -15.50
CA ALA A 186 0.90 -0.10 -15.60
C ALA A 186 0.29 -1.08 -16.62
N GLU A 187 0.86 -1.18 -17.83
CA GLU A 187 0.38 -2.14 -18.84
C GLU A 187 0.48 -3.59 -18.37
N ARG A 188 1.61 -3.99 -17.77
CA ARG A 188 1.76 -5.35 -17.23
C ARG A 188 0.77 -5.68 -16.12
N LEU A 189 0.43 -4.69 -15.28
CA LEU A 189 -0.61 -4.89 -14.28
C LEU A 189 -1.97 -5.05 -14.94
N ALA A 190 -2.28 -4.24 -15.97
CA ALA A 190 -3.50 -4.37 -16.75
C ALA A 190 -3.62 -5.74 -17.41
N GLU A 191 -2.55 -6.21 -18.08
CA GLU A 191 -2.48 -7.56 -18.68
C GLU A 191 -2.72 -8.67 -17.65
N HIS A 192 -2.11 -8.54 -16.46
CA HIS A 192 -2.27 -9.52 -15.38
C HIS A 192 -3.72 -9.56 -14.88
N LEU A 193 -4.33 -8.41 -14.61
CA LEU A 193 -5.71 -8.33 -14.15
C LEU A 193 -6.71 -8.80 -15.21
N ASP A 194 -6.45 -8.50 -16.47
CA ASP A 194 -7.26 -8.96 -17.61
C ASP A 194 -7.23 -10.49 -17.76
N SER A 195 -6.05 -11.09 -17.56
CA SER A 195 -5.88 -12.55 -17.59
C SER A 195 -6.44 -13.27 -16.35
N GLN A 196 -6.68 -12.55 -15.26
CA GLN A 196 -7.18 -13.09 -13.98
C GLN A 196 -8.34 -12.25 -13.42
N PRO A 197 -9.51 -12.27 -14.07
CA PRO A 197 -10.63 -11.37 -13.72
C PRO A 197 -11.23 -11.65 -12.33
N HIS A 198 -10.92 -12.78 -11.72
CA HIS A 198 -11.40 -13.16 -10.39
C HIS A 198 -10.38 -12.92 -9.27
N VAL A 199 -9.24 -12.29 -9.58
CA VAL A 199 -8.25 -11.99 -8.54
C VAL A 199 -8.84 -11.02 -7.51
N ASN A 200 -8.55 -11.26 -6.24
CA ASN A 200 -8.95 -10.33 -5.18
C ASN A 200 -8.14 -9.02 -5.29
N LEU A 201 -8.83 -7.92 -5.61
CA LEU A 201 -8.17 -6.63 -5.83
C LEU A 201 -7.51 -6.07 -4.55
N ALA A 202 -8.01 -6.43 -3.37
CA ALA A 202 -7.38 -6.05 -2.10
C ALA A 202 -6.01 -6.71 -1.93
N ASP A 203 -5.84 -7.98 -2.34
CA ASP A 203 -4.55 -8.66 -2.33
C ASP A 203 -3.56 -8.04 -3.31
N VAL A 204 -4.05 -7.60 -4.47
CA VAL A 204 -3.24 -6.87 -5.46
C VAL A 204 -2.78 -5.54 -4.87
N ALA A 205 -3.70 -4.75 -4.29
CA ALA A 205 -3.40 -3.48 -3.65
C ALA A 205 -2.37 -3.65 -2.52
N TRP A 206 -2.58 -4.61 -1.64
CA TRP A 206 -1.66 -4.95 -0.56
C TRP A 206 -0.27 -5.33 -1.11
N THR A 207 -0.22 -6.21 -2.10
CA THR A 207 1.04 -6.65 -2.70
C THR A 207 1.80 -5.48 -3.34
N LEU A 208 1.10 -4.57 -4.00
CA LEU A 208 1.71 -3.38 -4.60
C LEU A 208 2.23 -2.41 -3.53
N ALA A 209 1.50 -2.23 -2.44
CA ALA A 209 1.84 -1.31 -1.37
C ALA A 209 3.04 -1.79 -0.54
N VAL A 210 3.04 -3.06 -0.09
CA VAL A 210 4.03 -3.57 0.87
C VAL A 210 5.06 -4.51 0.25
N GLY A 211 4.71 -5.19 -0.84
CA GLY A 211 5.53 -6.20 -1.49
C GLY A 211 6.44 -5.65 -2.60
N ARG A 212 6.47 -4.36 -2.83
CA ARG A 212 7.27 -3.72 -3.89
C ARG A 212 8.12 -2.59 -3.34
N LYS A 213 9.35 -2.49 -3.87
CA LYS A 213 10.23 -1.36 -3.55
C LYS A 213 9.68 -0.09 -4.18
N SER A 214 9.59 0.98 -3.38
CA SER A 214 9.23 2.31 -3.89
C SER A 214 10.36 2.93 -4.70
N PHE A 215 10.01 3.51 -5.84
CA PHE A 215 10.88 4.23 -6.75
C PHE A 215 10.42 5.68 -6.91
N PRO A 216 11.28 6.58 -7.50
CA PRO A 216 10.97 7.99 -7.59
C PRO A 216 9.74 8.34 -8.43
N HIS A 217 9.51 7.66 -9.57
CA HIS A 217 8.34 7.89 -10.40
C HIS A 217 7.17 7.06 -9.89
N ARG A 218 6.04 7.69 -9.62
CA ARG A 218 4.88 7.07 -8.97
C ARG A 218 3.60 7.32 -9.74
N LEU A 219 2.71 6.36 -9.66
CA LEU A 219 1.36 6.39 -10.20
C LEU A 219 0.44 5.72 -9.18
N ALA A 220 -0.75 6.24 -8.99
CA ALA A 220 -1.79 5.64 -8.19
C ALA A 220 -3.13 5.72 -8.93
N ILE A 221 -3.92 4.68 -8.84
CA ILE A 221 -5.32 4.65 -9.27
C ILE A 221 -6.18 4.07 -8.17
N VAL A 222 -7.46 4.37 -8.20
CA VAL A 222 -8.46 3.79 -7.30
C VAL A 222 -9.48 3.03 -8.15
N ALA A 223 -9.75 1.78 -7.79
CA ALA A 223 -10.66 0.92 -8.53
C ALA A 223 -11.45 0.00 -7.60
N ASP A 224 -12.70 -0.26 -7.93
CA ASP A 224 -13.58 -1.16 -7.18
C ASP A 224 -13.46 -2.62 -7.63
N GLN A 225 -13.19 -2.83 -8.93
CA GLN A 225 -13.15 -4.14 -9.56
C GLN A 225 -11.90 -4.27 -10.47
N PRO A 226 -11.42 -5.50 -10.71
CA PRO A 226 -10.29 -5.72 -11.63
C PRO A 226 -10.52 -5.14 -13.03
N THR A 227 -11.74 -5.24 -13.56
CA THR A 227 -12.12 -4.69 -14.89
C THR A 227 -12.05 -3.17 -14.94
N ASP A 228 -12.44 -2.50 -13.86
CA ASP A 228 -12.32 -1.05 -13.73
C ASP A 228 -10.83 -0.64 -13.67
N ALA A 229 -10.03 -1.34 -12.89
CA ALA A 229 -8.59 -1.13 -12.83
C ALA A 229 -7.93 -1.28 -14.21
N VAL A 230 -8.29 -2.31 -14.99
CA VAL A 230 -7.79 -2.52 -16.37
C VAL A 230 -8.13 -1.33 -17.26
N THR A 231 -9.39 -0.87 -17.20
CA THR A 231 -9.86 0.27 -18.00
C THR A 231 -9.08 1.54 -17.65
N GLN A 232 -8.91 1.82 -16.36
CA GLN A 232 -8.16 2.99 -15.91
C GLN A 232 -6.68 2.91 -16.28
N LEU A 233 -6.01 1.76 -16.05
CA LEU A 233 -4.59 1.57 -16.35
C LEU A 233 -4.26 1.74 -17.84
N ARG A 234 -5.18 1.40 -18.73
CA ARG A 234 -5.05 1.57 -20.20
C ARG A 234 -5.55 2.92 -20.69
N SER A 235 -6.08 3.77 -19.82
CA SER A 235 -6.60 5.07 -20.23
C SER A 235 -5.51 6.03 -20.71
N PRO A 236 -5.82 6.94 -21.67
CA PRO A 236 -4.90 7.98 -22.11
C PRO A 236 -4.45 8.89 -20.95
N GLU A 237 -5.30 9.12 -19.98
CA GLU A 237 -5.04 9.96 -18.81
C GLU A 237 -3.94 9.34 -17.95
N VAL A 238 -4.04 8.04 -17.62
CA VAL A 238 -3.04 7.32 -16.83
C VAL A 238 -1.72 7.22 -17.61
N ALA A 239 -1.77 6.99 -18.93
CA ALA A 239 -0.57 7.03 -19.78
C ALA A 239 0.10 8.40 -19.74
N ALA A 240 -0.67 9.49 -19.83
CA ALA A 240 -0.16 10.85 -19.71
C ALA A 240 0.40 11.16 -18.31
N MET A 241 -0.25 10.69 -17.24
CA MET A 241 0.25 10.81 -15.87
C MET A 241 1.60 10.08 -15.70
N ALA A 242 1.71 8.86 -16.20
CA ALA A 242 2.96 8.10 -16.17
C ALA A 242 4.08 8.80 -16.93
N ALA A 243 3.79 9.30 -18.13
CA ALA A 243 4.76 10.01 -18.98
C ALA A 243 5.23 11.34 -18.36
N ARG A 244 4.35 12.05 -17.66
CA ARG A 244 4.66 13.34 -16.99
C ARG A 244 5.17 13.16 -15.56
N SER A 245 5.22 11.93 -15.03
CA SER A 245 5.63 11.70 -13.66
C SER A 245 7.04 12.26 -13.43
N ARG A 246 7.20 12.97 -12.32
CA ARG A 246 8.48 13.50 -11.85
C ARG A 246 8.96 12.70 -10.66
N PRO A 247 10.28 12.65 -10.41
CA PRO A 247 10.79 12.02 -9.21
C PRO A 247 10.08 12.58 -7.96
N ALA A 248 9.46 11.70 -7.17
CA ALA A 248 8.87 12.10 -5.92
C ALA A 248 9.97 12.64 -4.99
N ARG A 249 9.77 13.84 -4.48
CA ARG A 249 10.61 14.45 -3.45
C ARG A 249 9.80 14.52 -2.18
N PRO A 250 10.41 14.43 -1.00
CA PRO A 250 9.76 14.85 0.22
C PRO A 250 9.26 16.29 0.01
N SER A 251 7.97 16.50 0.12
CA SER A 251 7.36 17.82 0.01
C SER A 251 6.56 18.07 1.28
N ASP A 252 6.60 19.30 1.76
CA ASP A 252 5.76 19.72 2.83
C ASP A 252 4.30 19.68 2.38
N VAL A 253 3.44 19.13 3.21
CA VAL A 253 2.00 19.12 2.99
C VAL A 253 1.41 20.34 3.67
N VAL A 254 0.54 21.05 2.97
CA VAL A 254 -0.22 22.18 3.53
C VAL A 254 -1.69 21.79 3.56
N PHE A 255 -2.32 21.89 4.73
CA PHE A 255 -3.76 21.70 4.84
C PHE A 255 -4.48 23.02 4.57
N LEU A 256 -5.49 22.96 3.71
CA LEU A 256 -6.34 24.10 3.37
C LEU A 256 -7.74 23.81 3.90
N PHE A 257 -8.24 24.74 4.73
CA PHE A 257 -9.56 24.64 5.34
C PHE A 257 -10.47 25.71 4.75
N PRO A 258 -11.46 25.36 3.92
CA PRO A 258 -12.38 26.31 3.34
C PRO A 258 -13.31 26.92 4.40
N GLY A 259 -14.07 27.90 4.00
CA GLY A 259 -15.12 28.46 4.82
C GLY A 259 -16.48 27.84 4.50
N GLN A 260 -17.51 28.48 5.06
CA GLN A 260 -18.91 28.18 4.79
C GLN A 260 -19.20 28.24 3.29
N GLY A 261 -19.97 27.24 2.78
CA GLY A 261 -20.37 27.14 1.36
C GLY A 261 -19.92 25.86 0.67
N ALA A 262 -19.06 25.06 1.29
CA ALA A 262 -18.64 23.75 0.80
C ALA A 262 -19.51 22.58 1.33
N THR A 263 -20.57 22.89 2.08
CA THR A 263 -21.45 21.89 2.71
C THR A 263 -22.47 21.31 1.74
N TYR A 264 -22.75 20.01 1.88
CA TYR A 264 -23.77 19.30 1.14
C TYR A 264 -24.45 18.26 2.04
N PRO A 265 -25.69 17.84 1.72
CA PRO A 265 -26.42 16.83 2.49
C PRO A 265 -25.63 15.51 2.60
N GLY A 266 -25.58 14.91 3.80
CA GLY A 266 -24.91 13.65 4.02
C GLY A 266 -23.38 13.72 4.00
N MET A 267 -22.78 14.93 4.05
CA MET A 267 -21.32 15.09 4.05
C MET A 267 -20.66 14.33 5.21
N GLY A 268 -19.64 13.55 4.89
CA GLY A 268 -18.90 12.76 5.88
C GLY A 268 -19.56 11.44 6.29
N ARG A 269 -20.80 11.13 5.89
CA ARG A 269 -21.54 9.92 6.31
C ARG A 269 -20.77 8.63 5.98
N SER A 270 -20.22 8.49 4.79
CA SER A 270 -19.46 7.31 4.39
C SER A 270 -18.18 7.15 5.23
N LEU A 271 -17.44 8.24 5.45
CA LEU A 271 -16.23 8.23 6.28
C LEU A 271 -16.55 7.91 7.74
N TYR A 272 -17.67 8.42 8.25
CA TYR A 272 -18.13 8.09 9.61
C TYR A 272 -18.39 6.59 9.79
N GLY A 273 -18.88 5.92 8.74
CA GLY A 273 -19.09 4.49 8.72
C GLY A 273 -17.80 3.67 8.59
N SER A 274 -16.86 4.11 7.75
CA SER A 274 -15.68 3.33 7.37
C SER A 274 -14.39 3.69 8.12
N GLU A 275 -14.24 4.95 8.58
CA GLU A 275 -12.98 5.46 9.13
C GLU A 275 -13.09 5.73 10.63
N PRO A 276 -12.49 4.88 11.49
CA PRO A 276 -12.61 5.00 12.94
C PRO A 276 -12.12 6.34 13.49
N GLU A 277 -10.97 6.84 13.00
CA GLU A 277 -10.40 8.12 13.47
C GLU A 277 -11.26 9.32 13.08
N PHE A 278 -11.88 9.27 11.90
CA PHE A 278 -12.83 10.30 11.48
C PHE A 278 -14.06 10.31 12.40
N ARG A 279 -14.61 9.12 12.70
CA ARG A 279 -15.76 8.97 13.58
C ARG A 279 -15.47 9.50 14.98
N ILE A 280 -14.35 9.07 15.58
CA ILE A 280 -13.93 9.52 16.91
C ILE A 280 -13.82 11.04 16.95
N ALA A 281 -13.16 11.64 15.98
CA ALA A 281 -12.97 13.09 15.96
C ALA A 281 -14.29 13.86 15.77
N LEU A 282 -15.21 13.34 14.95
CA LEU A 282 -16.54 13.92 14.77
C LEU A 282 -17.39 13.82 16.05
N ASP A 283 -17.35 12.66 16.73
CA ASP A 283 -18.03 12.45 18.01
C ASP A 283 -17.48 13.37 19.09
N GLU A 284 -16.15 13.62 19.15
CA GLU A 284 -15.53 14.60 20.03
C GLU A 284 -16.04 16.02 19.78
N CYS A 285 -16.23 16.40 18.52
CA CYS A 285 -16.83 17.69 18.13
C CYS A 285 -18.29 17.79 18.63
N ALA A 286 -19.10 16.76 18.36
CA ALA A 286 -20.48 16.72 18.79
C ALA A 286 -20.62 16.77 20.32
N ALA A 287 -19.82 16.00 21.04
CA ALA A 287 -19.78 16.01 22.50
C ALA A 287 -19.37 17.39 23.06
N SER A 288 -18.44 18.09 22.37
CA SER A 288 -17.97 19.44 22.77
C SER A 288 -19.04 20.51 22.61
N LEU A 289 -20.00 20.36 21.70
CA LEU A 289 -21.17 21.24 21.61
C LEU A 289 -22.13 21.02 22.76
N GLY A 290 -22.33 19.75 23.16
CA GLY A 290 -23.16 19.36 24.27
C GLY A 290 -24.55 20.03 24.25
N LYS A 291 -24.94 20.61 25.41
CA LYS A 291 -26.22 21.35 25.55
C LYS A 291 -26.13 22.84 25.18
N THR A 292 -25.05 23.26 24.55
CA THR A 292 -24.83 24.66 24.16
C THR A 292 -25.67 25.05 22.96
N VAL A 293 -26.11 24.05 22.19
CA VAL A 293 -26.95 24.20 20.99
C VAL A 293 -28.21 23.37 21.13
N ASP A 294 -29.24 23.70 20.37
CA ASP A 294 -30.56 23.07 20.34
C ASP A 294 -30.75 22.08 19.17
N PHE A 295 -29.64 21.65 18.53
CA PHE A 295 -29.64 20.68 17.44
C PHE A 295 -28.63 19.57 17.70
N ASP A 296 -28.86 18.41 17.08
CA ASP A 296 -27.91 17.32 17.01
C ASP A 296 -27.03 17.43 15.76
N LEU A 297 -25.70 17.46 15.97
CA LEU A 297 -24.73 17.67 14.89
C LEU A 297 -24.76 16.54 13.87
N HIS A 298 -24.83 15.29 14.32
CA HIS A 298 -24.87 14.12 13.44
C HIS A 298 -26.16 14.07 12.63
N GLU A 299 -27.29 14.32 13.28
CA GLU A 299 -28.59 14.34 12.62
C GLU A 299 -28.63 15.39 11.52
N CYS A 300 -28.10 16.62 11.78
CA CYS A 300 -28.03 17.66 10.77
C CYS A 300 -27.08 17.31 9.64
N MET A 301 -25.85 16.85 9.94
CA MET A 301 -24.83 16.54 8.93
C MET A 301 -25.21 15.35 8.04
N PHE A 302 -25.88 14.35 8.61
CA PHE A 302 -26.23 13.14 7.90
C PHE A 302 -27.65 13.15 7.35
N SER A 303 -28.38 14.25 7.51
CA SER A 303 -29.68 14.43 6.88
C SER A 303 -29.56 14.40 5.35
N ASP A 304 -30.53 13.79 4.69
CA ASP A 304 -30.71 13.87 3.24
C ASP A 304 -31.52 15.11 2.81
N VAL A 305 -32.00 15.89 3.80
CA VAL A 305 -32.77 17.11 3.59
C VAL A 305 -31.81 18.31 3.55
N PRO A 306 -31.70 19.00 2.40
CA PRO A 306 -30.77 20.12 2.27
C PRO A 306 -31.00 21.24 3.30
N GLU A 307 -32.25 21.47 3.64
CA GLU A 307 -32.70 22.52 4.58
C GLU A 307 -32.15 22.32 5.99
N ALA A 308 -31.84 21.08 6.39
CA ALA A 308 -31.27 20.77 7.71
C ALA A 308 -29.90 21.44 7.95
N MET A 309 -29.16 21.70 6.88
CA MET A 309 -27.83 22.33 6.91
C MET A 309 -27.84 23.83 6.54
N MET A 310 -28.97 24.37 6.11
CA MET A 310 -29.07 25.76 5.65
C MET A 310 -28.80 26.83 6.73
N PRO A 311 -29.26 26.70 8.00
CA PRO A 311 -29.00 27.71 9.00
C PRO A 311 -27.51 27.87 9.29
N THR A 312 -27.01 29.11 9.24
CA THR A 312 -25.61 29.46 9.54
C THR A 312 -25.19 29.00 10.93
N ALA A 313 -26.11 28.99 11.89
CA ALA A 313 -25.90 28.49 13.25
C ALA A 313 -25.55 26.97 13.29
N ILE A 314 -26.02 26.19 12.32
CA ILE A 314 -25.74 24.78 12.16
C ILE A 314 -24.54 24.57 11.22
N MET A 315 -24.54 25.26 10.08
CA MET A 315 -23.55 25.08 9.02
C MET A 315 -22.10 25.32 9.51
N GLN A 316 -21.88 26.32 10.36
CA GLN A 316 -20.54 26.61 10.84
C GLN A 316 -19.96 25.54 11.77
N PRO A 317 -20.65 25.07 12.82
CA PRO A 317 -20.21 23.94 13.61
C PRO A 317 -20.02 22.67 12.79
N ALA A 318 -20.90 22.38 11.83
CA ALA A 318 -20.81 21.22 10.97
C ALA A 318 -19.60 21.26 10.02
N THR A 319 -19.34 22.42 9.41
CA THR A 319 -18.12 22.61 8.58
C THR A 319 -16.87 22.43 9.41
N PHE A 320 -16.78 23.07 10.57
CA PHE A 320 -15.66 22.91 11.48
C PHE A 320 -15.43 21.43 11.84
N ALA A 321 -16.49 20.73 12.24
CA ALA A 321 -16.40 19.34 12.68
C ALA A 321 -15.93 18.41 11.56
N LEU A 322 -16.44 18.59 10.33
CA LEU A 322 -16.00 17.86 9.16
C LEU A 322 -14.51 18.06 8.87
N GLU A 323 -14.08 19.32 8.81
CA GLU A 323 -12.70 19.67 8.49
C GLU A 323 -11.73 19.18 9.57
N TYR A 324 -12.10 19.34 10.83
CA TYR A 324 -11.33 18.83 11.97
C TYR A 324 -11.20 17.31 11.92
N ALA A 325 -12.30 16.60 11.70
CA ALA A 325 -12.32 15.14 11.62
C ALA A 325 -11.50 14.61 10.43
N LEU A 326 -11.59 15.25 9.25
CA LEU A 326 -10.77 14.94 8.09
C LEU A 326 -9.28 15.14 8.38
N ALA A 327 -8.91 16.26 9.00
CA ALA A 327 -7.52 16.53 9.33
C ALA A 327 -6.96 15.52 10.34
N ARG A 328 -7.74 15.18 11.37
CA ARG A 328 -7.37 14.14 12.37
C ARG A 328 -7.17 12.80 11.73
N MET A 329 -8.04 12.39 10.81
CA MET A 329 -7.93 11.16 10.03
C MET A 329 -6.63 11.14 9.21
N TRP A 330 -6.32 12.19 8.46
CA TRP A 330 -5.08 12.24 7.69
C TRP A 330 -3.83 12.23 8.56
N ILE A 331 -3.86 12.95 9.69
CA ILE A 331 -2.75 12.97 10.65
C ILE A 331 -2.52 11.56 11.24
N SER A 332 -3.58 10.83 11.56
CA SER A 332 -3.47 9.45 12.09
C SER A 332 -2.83 8.49 11.09
N GLN A 333 -3.00 8.75 9.79
CA GLN A 333 -2.35 8.01 8.70
C GLN A 333 -0.92 8.50 8.38
N GLY A 334 -0.37 9.39 9.20
CA GLY A 334 1.01 9.88 9.07
C GLY A 334 1.18 11.09 8.15
N VAL A 335 0.09 11.68 7.64
CA VAL A 335 0.15 12.91 6.84
C VAL A 335 0.13 14.11 7.78
N THR A 336 1.33 14.58 8.16
CA THR A 336 1.47 15.74 9.07
C THR A 336 1.63 17.03 8.26
N PRO A 337 0.78 18.06 8.46
CA PRO A 337 0.94 19.32 7.75
C PRO A 337 2.14 20.10 8.27
N ALA A 338 2.93 20.68 7.35
CA ALA A 338 3.99 21.64 7.66
C ALA A 338 3.40 23.03 7.93
N ALA A 339 2.29 23.35 7.26
CA ALA A 339 1.51 24.57 7.44
C ALA A 339 0.02 24.31 7.24
N MET A 340 -0.79 25.18 7.79
CA MET A 340 -2.25 25.15 7.67
C MET A 340 -2.75 26.53 7.29
N ILE A 341 -3.69 26.59 6.34
CA ILE A 341 -4.31 27.82 5.88
C ILE A 341 -5.82 27.66 6.06
N GLY A 342 -6.45 28.56 6.76
CA GLY A 342 -7.89 28.60 6.96
C GLY A 342 -8.53 29.83 6.32
N HIS A 343 -9.77 29.66 5.87
CA HIS A 343 -10.64 30.76 5.44
C HIS A 343 -11.87 30.78 6.33
N SER A 344 -12.18 31.88 6.99
CA SER A 344 -13.34 32.06 7.87
C SER A 344 -13.41 30.96 8.96
N VAL A 345 -14.36 30.03 8.90
CA VAL A 345 -14.47 28.89 9.84
C VAL A 345 -13.19 28.04 9.86
N GLY A 346 -12.59 27.84 8.71
CA GLY A 346 -11.37 27.04 8.57
C GLY A 346 -10.16 27.59 9.35
N GLU A 347 -10.13 28.91 9.64
CA GLU A 347 -9.09 29.50 10.49
C GLU A 347 -9.15 28.95 11.92
N PHE A 348 -10.35 28.71 12.45
CA PHE A 348 -10.55 28.11 13.77
C PHE A 348 -10.14 26.64 13.78
N VAL A 349 -10.36 25.92 12.68
CA VAL A 349 -9.88 24.52 12.52
C VAL A 349 -8.35 24.50 12.55
N ALA A 350 -7.71 25.33 11.73
CA ALA A 350 -6.25 25.44 11.69
C ALA A 350 -5.67 25.79 13.05
N ALA A 351 -6.26 26.79 13.75
CA ALA A 351 -5.84 27.23 15.08
C ALA A 351 -6.04 26.14 16.13
N THR A 352 -7.11 25.36 16.06
CA THR A 352 -7.36 24.24 16.99
C THR A 352 -6.35 23.12 16.78
N LEU A 353 -6.08 22.73 15.55
CA LEU A 353 -5.07 21.71 15.23
C LEU A 353 -3.64 22.17 15.58
N ALA A 354 -3.38 23.48 15.51
CA ALA A 354 -2.13 24.08 15.96
C ALA A 354 -2.02 24.23 17.49
N GLY A 355 -3.06 23.89 18.26
CA GLY A 355 -3.07 23.95 19.72
C GLY A 355 -3.32 25.36 20.31
N VAL A 356 -3.79 26.31 19.50
CA VAL A 356 -4.17 27.65 19.97
C VAL A 356 -5.45 27.62 20.81
N PHE A 357 -6.41 26.79 20.40
CA PHE A 357 -7.65 26.52 21.10
C PHE A 357 -7.74 25.06 21.52
N SER A 358 -8.38 24.80 22.65
CA SER A 358 -8.92 23.46 22.89
C SER A 358 -10.13 23.21 21.99
N LEU A 359 -10.39 21.94 21.64
CA LEU A 359 -11.55 21.59 20.81
C LEU A 359 -12.86 22.15 21.39
N ALA A 360 -13.06 22.00 22.70
CA ALA A 360 -14.26 22.50 23.38
C ALA A 360 -14.40 24.04 23.29
N ALA A 361 -13.30 24.75 23.44
CA ALA A 361 -13.31 26.23 23.27
C ALA A 361 -13.63 26.63 21.84
N ALA A 362 -13.01 25.97 20.85
CA ALA A 362 -13.25 26.24 19.44
C ALA A 362 -14.70 25.95 19.03
N MET A 363 -15.24 24.79 19.43
CA MET A 363 -16.63 24.43 19.15
C MET A 363 -17.63 25.41 19.78
N GLY A 364 -17.39 25.83 21.03
CA GLY A 364 -18.22 26.84 21.69
C GLY A 364 -18.15 28.21 20.99
N LEU A 365 -16.96 28.62 20.52
CA LEU A 365 -16.78 29.86 19.76
C LEU A 365 -17.51 29.82 18.41
N ILE A 366 -17.37 28.74 17.68
CA ILE A 366 -18.01 28.56 16.36
C ILE A 366 -19.53 28.48 16.48
N ALA A 367 -20.06 27.78 17.49
CA ALA A 367 -21.48 27.76 17.76
C ALA A 367 -22.01 29.16 18.06
N LYS A 368 -21.32 29.91 18.93
CA LYS A 368 -21.69 31.31 19.26
C LYS A 368 -21.61 32.23 18.07
N ARG A 369 -20.55 32.09 17.24
CA ARG A 369 -20.38 32.85 16.00
C ARG A 369 -21.52 32.58 15.03
N GLY A 370 -21.85 31.31 14.79
CA GLY A 370 -22.96 30.89 13.91
C GLY A 370 -24.31 31.45 14.39
N ALA A 371 -24.59 31.36 15.67
CA ALA A 371 -25.84 31.88 16.26
C ALA A 371 -25.91 33.42 16.14
N LEU A 372 -24.82 34.13 16.42
CA LEU A 372 -24.78 35.60 16.27
C LEU A 372 -24.96 36.06 14.81
N MET A 373 -24.36 35.34 13.87
CA MET A 373 -24.53 35.63 12.44
C MET A 373 -25.96 35.30 11.97
N GLN A 374 -26.55 34.22 12.44
CA GLN A 374 -27.93 33.86 12.14
C GLN A 374 -28.94 34.89 12.65
N ALA A 375 -28.65 35.57 13.76
CA ALA A 375 -29.49 36.60 14.36
C ALA A 375 -29.38 37.96 13.65
N GLN A 376 -28.48 38.12 12.68
CA GLN A 376 -28.37 39.36 11.90
C GLN A 376 -29.48 39.43 10.83
N PRO A 377 -29.86 40.65 10.40
CA PRO A 377 -30.73 40.78 9.23
C PRO A 377 -30.19 40.03 8.01
N PRO A 378 -31.08 39.44 7.19
CA PRO A 378 -30.66 38.73 5.98
C PRO A 378 -29.81 39.65 5.08
N GLY A 379 -28.68 39.14 4.62
CA GLY A 379 -27.81 39.78 3.66
C GLY A 379 -27.41 38.84 2.53
N THR A 380 -26.94 39.41 1.44
CA THR A 380 -26.48 38.66 0.28
C THR A 380 -24.99 38.90 0.04
N MET A 381 -24.25 37.85 -0.27
CA MET A 381 -22.84 37.96 -0.65
C MET A 381 -22.71 37.67 -2.14
N LEU A 382 -22.07 38.57 -2.87
CA LEU A 382 -21.80 38.43 -4.29
C LEU A 382 -20.30 38.22 -4.51
N SER A 383 -19.91 37.18 -5.22
CA SER A 383 -18.55 37.01 -5.70
C SER A 383 -18.36 37.70 -7.05
N VAL A 384 -17.43 38.62 -7.14
CA VAL A 384 -17.14 39.44 -8.33
C VAL A 384 -15.77 39.08 -8.86
N ARG A 385 -15.65 38.70 -10.12
CA ARG A 385 -14.36 38.44 -10.79
C ARG A 385 -13.73 39.75 -11.29
N MET A 386 -13.14 40.45 -10.38
CA MET A 386 -12.52 41.74 -10.65
C MET A 386 -11.45 42.00 -9.57
N SER A 387 -10.40 42.71 -9.87
CA SER A 387 -9.42 43.12 -8.86
C SER A 387 -10.03 44.12 -7.88
N LEU A 388 -9.49 44.17 -6.67
CA LEU A 388 -9.90 45.14 -5.66
C LEU A 388 -9.78 46.59 -6.18
N ALA A 389 -8.69 46.88 -6.92
CA ALA A 389 -8.45 48.23 -7.48
C ALA A 389 -9.53 48.64 -8.51
N GLU A 390 -10.07 47.68 -9.26
CA GLU A 390 -11.13 47.95 -10.24
C GLU A 390 -12.52 48.00 -9.60
N LEU A 391 -12.75 47.21 -8.53
CA LEU A 391 -14.05 47.12 -7.87
C LEU A 391 -14.27 48.27 -6.89
N ALA A 392 -13.27 48.66 -6.08
CA ALA A 392 -13.42 49.63 -5.02
C ALA A 392 -14.05 50.97 -5.47
N PRO A 393 -13.65 51.60 -6.61
CA PRO A 393 -14.28 52.81 -7.09
C PRO A 393 -15.70 52.66 -7.64
N ARG A 394 -16.15 51.40 -7.86
CA ARG A 394 -17.47 51.08 -8.41
C ARG A 394 -18.45 50.55 -7.35
N LEU A 395 -17.98 50.44 -6.09
CA LEU A 395 -18.78 49.90 -5.02
C LEU A 395 -19.90 50.87 -4.65
N PRO A 396 -21.20 50.53 -4.77
CA PRO A 396 -22.28 51.40 -4.36
C PRO A 396 -22.26 51.72 -2.87
N SER A 397 -22.83 52.85 -2.52
CA SER A 397 -23.05 53.21 -1.10
C SER A 397 -24.01 52.17 -0.47
N GLY A 398 -23.60 51.55 0.62
CA GLY A 398 -24.37 50.47 1.30
C GLY A 398 -23.80 49.09 1.09
N LEU A 399 -22.89 48.87 0.15
CA LEU A 399 -22.13 47.64 0.01
C LEU A 399 -20.78 47.73 0.69
N SER A 400 -20.33 46.61 1.24
CA SER A 400 -19.03 46.50 1.88
C SER A 400 -18.22 45.37 1.26
N LEU A 401 -16.90 45.59 1.14
CA LEU A 401 -15.99 44.53 0.74
C LEU A 401 -15.84 43.53 1.89
N ALA A 402 -16.09 42.24 1.60
CA ALA A 402 -15.98 41.19 2.59
C ALA A 402 -14.60 40.53 2.58
N ALA A 403 -14.07 40.16 1.41
CA ALA A 403 -12.77 39.49 1.26
C ALA A 403 -12.23 39.63 -0.16
N GLU A 404 -10.92 39.58 -0.31
CA GLU A 404 -10.21 39.33 -1.57
C GLU A 404 -9.62 37.93 -1.54
N ASN A 405 -10.19 37.02 -2.29
CA ASN A 405 -9.82 35.60 -2.27
C ASN A 405 -8.65 35.25 -3.21
N ALA A 406 -8.35 36.11 -4.19
CA ALA A 406 -7.16 35.99 -5.03
C ALA A 406 -6.81 37.35 -5.66
N PRO A 407 -5.52 37.67 -5.87
CA PRO A 407 -5.10 38.83 -6.65
C PRO A 407 -5.69 38.73 -8.06
N GLY A 408 -6.26 39.81 -8.59
CA GLY A 408 -6.99 39.92 -9.85
C GLY A 408 -6.38 39.15 -11.01
N THR A 409 -6.77 37.95 -11.21
CA THR A 409 -6.40 37.10 -12.34
C THR A 409 -7.63 36.62 -13.08
N THR A 410 -7.58 36.73 -14.40
CA THR A 410 -8.42 36.01 -15.35
C THR A 410 -8.26 34.54 -15.11
N ALA A 411 -9.20 33.89 -14.45
CA ALA A 411 -9.23 32.45 -14.28
C ALA A 411 -10.04 31.82 -15.40
N GLU A 412 -9.45 30.84 -16.08
CA GLU A 412 -10.16 29.94 -16.98
C GLU A 412 -11.22 29.11 -16.21
N PRO A 413 -12.29 28.64 -16.87
CA PRO A 413 -13.40 27.95 -16.23
C PRO A 413 -12.98 26.54 -15.80
N GLY A 414 -12.83 26.35 -14.51
CA GLY A 414 -12.56 25.05 -13.90
C GLY A 414 -12.25 25.19 -12.43
N TRP A 415 -13.24 24.99 -11.56
CA TRP A 415 -13.13 24.90 -10.11
C TRP A 415 -12.27 25.96 -9.39
N GLY A 416 -12.92 26.89 -8.71
CA GLY A 416 -12.29 27.87 -7.80
C GLY A 416 -12.25 29.27 -8.37
N GLY A 417 -13.38 29.95 -8.36
CA GLY A 417 -13.43 31.36 -8.69
C GLY A 417 -12.73 32.22 -7.64
N GLY A 418 -11.51 32.63 -7.90
CA GLY A 418 -10.97 33.81 -7.22
C GLY A 418 -11.84 35.01 -7.56
N GLY A 419 -12.37 35.70 -6.56
CA GLY A 419 -13.22 36.87 -6.73
C GLY A 419 -13.22 37.68 -5.44
N VAL A 420 -13.61 38.96 -5.55
CA VAL A 420 -13.81 39.83 -4.40
C VAL A 420 -15.24 39.62 -3.90
N GLY A 421 -15.40 39.26 -2.63
CA GLY A 421 -16.72 39.15 -2.00
C GLY A 421 -17.26 40.52 -1.64
N VAL A 422 -18.47 40.85 -2.05
CA VAL A 422 -19.20 42.08 -1.70
C VAL A 422 -20.44 41.70 -0.90
N VAL A 423 -20.66 42.34 0.22
CA VAL A 423 -21.80 42.09 1.12
C VAL A 423 -22.75 43.27 1.07
N GLU A 424 -24.03 43.01 0.85
CA GLU A 424 -25.13 43.95 1.06
C GLU A 424 -25.75 43.71 2.44
N GLY A 425 -25.77 44.76 3.28
CA GLY A 425 -26.49 44.68 4.56
C GLY A 425 -25.81 45.47 5.69
N ALA A 426 -26.62 46.14 6.46
CA ALA A 426 -26.22 46.99 7.56
C ALA A 426 -25.65 46.19 8.72
N GLY A 427 -24.35 46.31 8.96
CA GLY A 427 -23.70 45.79 10.16
C GLY A 427 -22.21 45.92 10.09
N ARG A 428 -21.69 47.08 10.51
CA ARG A 428 -20.25 47.22 10.79
C ARG A 428 -19.90 46.27 11.93
N GLY A 429 -19.20 45.19 11.63
CA GLY A 429 -18.51 44.53 12.73
C GLY A 429 -18.19 43.07 12.73
N LEU A 430 -18.54 42.25 11.74
CA LEU A 430 -18.26 40.79 11.85
C LEU A 430 -17.81 40.11 10.54
N CYS A 431 -17.42 40.83 9.53
CA CYS A 431 -16.94 40.26 8.26
C CYS A 431 -15.49 40.71 7.97
N GLU A 432 -14.54 40.35 8.81
CA GLU A 432 -13.13 40.35 8.42
C GLU A 432 -12.76 38.89 8.03
N GLY A 433 -12.99 38.54 6.79
CA GLY A 433 -12.51 37.30 6.23
C GLY A 433 -11.09 37.48 5.72
N GLY A 434 -10.11 37.37 6.60
CA GLY A 434 -8.71 37.24 6.22
C GLY A 434 -8.34 35.77 6.03
N VAL A 435 -7.37 35.48 5.19
CA VAL A 435 -6.72 34.16 5.14
C VAL A 435 -5.63 34.13 6.21
N SER A 436 -5.74 33.22 7.18
CA SER A 436 -4.74 33.03 8.24
C SER A 436 -3.88 31.80 7.99
N VAL A 437 -2.57 31.92 8.25
CA VAL A 437 -1.60 30.81 8.13
C VAL A 437 -1.13 30.44 9.53
N ALA A 438 -1.31 29.16 9.91
CA ALA A 438 -0.76 28.57 11.12
C ALA A 438 0.38 27.61 10.77
N THR A 439 1.56 27.77 11.38
CA THR A 439 2.71 26.89 11.18
C THR A 439 3.01 26.07 12.43
N ARG A 440 3.62 24.91 12.26
CA ARG A 440 4.04 24.01 13.36
C ARG A 440 5.06 24.70 14.30
N GLU A 441 5.87 25.61 13.79
CA GLU A 441 6.82 26.39 14.61
C GLU A 441 6.11 27.35 15.58
N ALA A 442 4.95 27.88 15.19
CA ALA A 442 4.16 28.73 16.09
C ALA A 442 3.58 27.95 17.27
N ALA A 443 3.24 26.68 17.06
CA ALA A 443 2.73 25.78 18.09
C ALA A 443 3.82 25.27 19.07
N SER A 444 5.07 25.17 18.62
CA SER A 444 6.19 24.68 19.44
C SER A 444 6.80 25.77 20.37
N ARG A 445 6.58 27.04 20.07
CA ARG A 445 6.95 28.14 20.93
C ARG A 445 5.76 28.43 21.83
N GLY A 446 5.68 27.75 22.99
CA GLY A 446 4.61 27.88 23.95
C GLY A 446 4.19 29.34 24.06
N LEU A 447 2.94 29.65 23.75
CA LEU A 447 2.32 30.95 23.90
C LEU A 447 2.39 31.29 25.40
N SER A 448 3.35 32.12 25.78
CA SER A 448 3.28 32.79 27.05
C SER A 448 2.09 33.77 27.00
N ALA A 449 1.45 33.97 28.14
CA ALA A 449 0.24 34.78 28.31
C ALA A 449 0.36 36.26 27.89
N ASP A 450 1.46 36.65 27.25
CA ASP A 450 1.74 37.98 26.76
C ASP A 450 1.66 38.03 25.22
N GLY A 451 0.50 38.39 24.74
CA GLY A 451 0.24 39.16 23.52
C GLY A 451 1.06 38.80 22.26
N THR A 452 1.08 37.55 21.81
CA THR A 452 1.73 37.19 20.53
C THR A 452 0.85 37.68 19.37
N ARG A 453 1.37 38.59 18.61
CA ARG A 453 0.76 39.16 17.40
C ARG A 453 0.50 38.08 16.39
N PHE A 454 -0.76 37.80 16.10
CA PHE A 454 -1.14 37.13 14.84
C PHE A 454 -0.71 38.05 13.70
N SER A 455 0.25 37.62 12.90
CA SER A 455 0.56 38.31 11.65
C SER A 455 -0.56 38.00 10.66
N ILE A 456 -1.59 38.82 10.68
CA ILE A 456 -2.56 38.88 9.58
C ILE A 456 -1.79 39.54 8.43
N LEU A 457 -1.46 38.76 7.43
CA LEU A 457 -1.04 39.29 6.14
C LEU A 457 -2.28 39.92 5.50
N LYS A 458 -2.31 41.24 5.49
CA LYS A 458 -3.31 42.02 4.75
C LYS A 458 -3.16 41.85 3.25
#